data_b3860a4e5af7f00b9caac1e2c9ad11d0
#
_entry.id   b3860a4e5af7f00b9caac1e2c9ad11d0
#
_cell.length_a   1.000
_cell.length_b   1.000
_cell.length_c   1.000
_cell.angle_alpha   90.00
_cell.angle_beta   90.00
_cell.angle_gamma   90.00
#
_symmetry.space_group_name_H-M   'P 1'
#
loop_
_entity.id
_entity.type
_entity.pdbx_description
1 polymer ?
#
loop_
_entity_poly.entity_id
_entity_poly.type
_entity_poly.pdbx_seq_one_letter_code
_entity_poly.pdbx_strand_id
1 'polypeptide(L)'
;HDTERISLMKEAEEAMIKDSVKLDYKNKRFVCTLPLRGKPEDFLTTNKHEAAKILDKQIRLYHKEQDTRKLIVKAMNKLFDNGHVSLLKDLPQEQQKLILEQPVNYFIPWRVVFKASCISTPARPVFDCSARTPLTAQGTGGCCLNDLMCKGKPMSLNLIKMLLKLTSWHTAICGDISQFY
;
A
#
# COMPACT_ATOMS: atom_id res chain seq x y z
N HIS A 1 -30.49 13.96 10.17
CA HIS A 1 -30.38 12.61 9.59
C HIS A 1 -29.00 12.36 8.92
N ASP A 2 -28.52 13.24 8.00
CA ASP A 2 -27.25 12.98 7.30
C ASP A 2 -26.03 13.11 8.21
N THR A 3 -26.00 14.07 9.10
CA THR A 3 -24.88 14.29 10.04
C THR A 3 -24.72 13.14 11.02
N GLU A 4 -25.82 12.60 11.51
CA GLU A 4 -25.86 11.46 12.43
C GLU A 4 -25.40 10.17 11.74
N ARG A 5 -25.83 9.94 10.50
CA ARG A 5 -25.37 8.82 9.67
C ARG A 5 -23.88 8.89 9.38
N ILE A 6 -23.35 10.07 9.08
CA ILE A 6 -21.92 10.30 8.85
C ILE A 6 -21.11 10.03 10.14
N SER A 7 -21.65 10.42 11.32
CA SER A 7 -20.99 10.14 12.60
C SER A 7 -20.90 8.64 12.87
N LEU A 8 -21.99 7.90 12.72
CA LEU A 8 -22.04 6.45 12.91
C LEU A 8 -21.11 5.71 11.96
N MET A 9 -21.02 6.14 10.70
CA MET A 9 -20.07 5.55 9.74
C MET A 9 -18.61 5.76 10.16
N LYS A 10 -18.27 6.93 10.66
CA LYS A 10 -16.91 7.23 11.15
C LYS A 10 -16.56 6.41 12.40
N GLU A 11 -17.48 6.27 13.33
CA GLU A 11 -17.28 5.44 14.52
C GLU A 11 -17.07 3.97 14.15
N ALA A 12 -17.84 3.45 13.20
CA ALA A 12 -17.67 2.10 12.69
C ALA A 12 -16.30 1.91 12.01
N GLU A 13 -15.84 2.86 11.20
CA GLU A 13 -14.50 2.82 10.58
C GLU A 13 -13.39 2.86 11.64
N GLU A 14 -13.51 3.70 12.66
CA GLU A 14 -12.54 3.78 13.76
C GLU A 14 -12.46 2.45 14.53
N ALA A 15 -13.59 1.79 14.78
CA ALA A 15 -13.63 0.47 15.41
C ALA A 15 -12.94 -0.58 14.54
N MET A 16 -13.23 -0.61 13.23
CA MET A 16 -12.58 -1.55 12.29
C MET A 16 -11.05 -1.35 12.25
N ILE A 17 -10.57 -0.11 12.25
CA ILE A 17 -9.14 0.20 12.26
C ILE A 17 -8.52 -0.28 13.57
N LYS A 18 -9.15 -0.02 14.70
CA LYS A 18 -8.68 -0.47 16.01
C LYS A 18 -8.58 -1.99 16.09
N ASP A 19 -9.57 -2.71 15.57
CA ASP A 19 -9.60 -4.17 15.56
C ASP A 19 -8.61 -4.78 14.55
N SER A 20 -8.19 -4.01 13.55
CA SER A 20 -7.22 -4.44 12.55
C SER A 20 -5.80 -4.52 13.09
N VAL A 21 -5.50 -3.87 14.22
CA VAL A 21 -4.16 -3.82 14.81
C VAL A 21 -4.09 -4.76 16.02
N LYS A 22 -3.21 -5.74 15.95
CA LYS A 22 -2.97 -6.71 17.04
C LYS A 22 -1.51 -6.69 17.44
N LEU A 23 -1.24 -6.86 18.74
CA LEU A 23 0.11 -7.01 19.25
C LEU A 23 0.49 -8.49 19.28
N ASP A 24 1.50 -8.86 18.51
CA ASP A 24 2.13 -10.17 18.58
C ASP A 24 3.22 -10.13 19.67
N TYR A 25 2.85 -10.53 20.86
CA TYR A 25 3.75 -10.52 22.03
C TYR A 25 4.95 -11.46 21.85
N LYS A 26 4.78 -12.55 21.12
CA LYS A 26 5.85 -13.54 20.89
C LYS A 26 6.98 -12.93 20.04
N ASN A 27 6.62 -12.23 18.98
CA ASN A 27 7.58 -11.63 18.05
C ASN A 27 7.81 -10.14 18.32
N LYS A 28 7.20 -9.59 19.39
CA LYS A 28 7.34 -8.18 19.82
C LYS A 28 7.05 -7.19 18.66
N ARG A 29 6.01 -7.45 17.89
CA ARG A 29 5.62 -6.63 16.74
C ARG A 29 4.12 -6.40 16.68
N PHE A 30 3.71 -5.33 16.01
CA PHE A 30 2.32 -5.14 15.64
C PHE A 30 2.03 -5.91 14.34
N VAL A 31 0.88 -6.57 14.31
CA VAL A 31 0.32 -7.21 13.12
C VAL A 31 -0.91 -6.42 12.75
N CYS A 32 -0.89 -5.83 11.56
CA CYS A 32 -2.01 -5.04 11.05
C CYS A 32 -2.64 -5.78 9.86
N THR A 33 -3.94 -5.96 9.91
CA THR A 33 -4.73 -6.38 8.74
C THR A 33 -5.26 -5.14 8.04
N LEU A 34 -5.43 -5.23 6.72
CA LEU A 34 -5.95 -4.10 5.95
C LEU A 34 -7.45 -3.89 6.28
N PRO A 35 -7.84 -2.77 6.92
CA PRO A 35 -9.23 -2.51 7.25
C PRO A 35 -9.99 -2.08 6.00
N LEU A 36 -10.84 -2.97 5.46
CA LEU A 36 -11.63 -2.73 4.25
C LEU A 36 -13.10 -2.49 4.62
N ARG A 37 -13.76 -1.59 3.90
CA ARG A 37 -15.17 -1.23 4.09
C ARG A 37 -16.18 -2.31 3.67
N GLY A 38 -15.69 -3.39 3.06
CA GLY A 38 -16.51 -4.50 2.60
C GLY A 38 -15.66 -5.60 2.01
N LYS A 39 -16.29 -6.60 1.43
CA LYS A 39 -15.58 -7.70 0.78
C LYS A 39 -15.02 -7.22 -0.56
N PRO A 40 -13.74 -7.49 -0.85
CA PRO A 40 -13.12 -7.06 -2.12
C PRO A 40 -13.89 -7.50 -3.36
N GLU A 41 -14.46 -8.70 -3.35
CA GLU A 41 -15.22 -9.29 -4.47
C GLU A 41 -16.51 -8.54 -4.83
N ASP A 42 -17.06 -7.75 -3.91
CA ASP A 42 -18.26 -6.93 -4.17
C ASP A 42 -17.93 -5.65 -4.94
N PHE A 43 -16.68 -5.22 -4.96
CA PHE A 43 -16.24 -3.92 -5.50
C PHE A 43 -15.15 -4.01 -6.54
N LEU A 44 -14.28 -5.00 -6.44
CA LEU A 44 -13.12 -5.16 -7.31
C LEU A 44 -13.34 -6.30 -8.30
N THR A 45 -12.73 -6.16 -9.46
CA THR A 45 -12.58 -7.22 -10.44
C THR A 45 -11.09 -7.45 -10.71
N THR A 46 -10.74 -8.54 -11.40
CA THR A 46 -9.33 -8.73 -11.78
C THR A 46 -8.88 -7.66 -12.77
N ASN A 47 -7.77 -7.02 -12.49
CA ASN A 47 -7.13 -6.02 -13.34
C ASN A 47 -5.81 -6.54 -13.93
N LYS A 48 -5.65 -7.86 -14.04
CA LYS A 48 -4.41 -8.50 -14.50
C LYS A 48 -3.91 -7.95 -15.84
N HIS A 49 -4.81 -7.77 -16.78
CA HIS A 49 -4.48 -7.32 -18.13
C HIS A 49 -4.00 -5.86 -18.13
N GLU A 50 -4.66 -5.00 -17.39
CA GLU A 50 -4.30 -3.58 -17.23
C GLU A 50 -2.96 -3.44 -16.51
N ALA A 51 -2.75 -4.18 -15.43
CA ALA A 51 -1.49 -4.21 -14.69
C ALA A 51 -0.34 -4.72 -15.55
N ALA A 52 -0.57 -5.76 -16.37
CA ALA A 52 0.43 -6.28 -17.32
C ALA A 52 0.81 -5.23 -18.37
N LYS A 53 -0.16 -4.51 -18.95
CA LYS A 53 0.14 -3.43 -19.92
C LYS A 53 1.00 -2.31 -19.30
N ILE A 54 0.71 -1.93 -18.04
CA ILE A 54 1.49 -0.93 -17.33
C ILE A 54 2.91 -1.44 -17.12
N LEU A 55 3.08 -2.69 -16.70
CA LEU A 55 4.39 -3.32 -16.50
C LEU A 55 5.19 -3.39 -17.81
N ASP A 56 4.59 -3.82 -18.90
CA ASP A 56 5.26 -3.90 -20.21
C ASP A 56 5.76 -2.54 -20.67
N LYS A 57 4.94 -1.49 -20.49
CA LYS A 57 5.37 -0.11 -20.81
C LYS A 57 6.56 0.32 -19.97
N GLN A 58 6.58 -0.01 -18.70
CA GLN A 58 7.70 0.33 -17.80
C GLN A 58 8.95 -0.45 -18.14
N ILE A 59 8.84 -1.74 -18.41
CA ILE A 59 9.98 -2.58 -18.82
C ILE A 59 10.65 -1.97 -20.06
N ARG A 60 9.88 -1.58 -21.08
CA ARG A 60 10.40 -0.93 -22.28
C ARG A 60 11.13 0.37 -22.00
N LEU A 61 10.64 1.17 -21.03
CA LEU A 61 11.31 2.41 -20.63
C LEU A 61 12.64 2.13 -19.90
N TYR A 62 12.64 1.17 -18.99
CA TYR A 62 13.78 0.85 -18.15
C TYR A 62 14.90 0.11 -18.92
N HIS A 63 14.56 -0.55 -20.01
CA HIS A 63 15.58 -1.20 -20.87
C HIS A 63 16.42 -0.22 -21.69
N LYS A 64 15.99 1.05 -21.83
CA LYS A 64 16.71 2.04 -22.63
C LYS A 64 18.02 2.50 -21.99
N GLU A 65 18.12 2.44 -20.66
CA GLU A 65 19.27 2.95 -19.91
C GLU A 65 19.79 1.88 -18.95
N GLN A 66 21.03 1.41 -19.15
CA GLN A 66 21.62 0.34 -18.36
C GLN A 66 21.76 0.70 -16.87
N ASP A 67 22.13 1.94 -16.55
CA ASP A 67 22.33 2.36 -15.17
C ASP A 67 21.00 2.49 -14.41
N THR A 68 19.98 2.98 -15.08
CA THR A 68 18.59 2.98 -14.56
C THR A 68 18.14 1.56 -14.23
N ARG A 69 18.40 0.60 -15.12
CA ARG A 69 18.07 -0.81 -14.89
C ARG A 69 18.77 -1.37 -13.66
N LYS A 70 20.06 -1.10 -13.47
CA LYS A 70 20.81 -1.56 -12.28
C LYS A 70 20.20 -1.03 -10.98
N LEU A 71 19.83 0.26 -10.96
CA LEU A 71 19.17 0.88 -9.79
C LEU A 71 17.82 0.24 -9.47
N ILE A 72 17.01 -0.06 -10.49
CA ILE A 72 15.73 -0.72 -10.34
C ILE A 72 15.91 -2.13 -9.77
N VAL A 73 16.80 -2.92 -10.36
CA VAL A 73 17.07 -4.29 -9.89
C VAL A 73 17.56 -4.27 -8.44
N LYS A 74 18.47 -3.36 -8.09
CA LYS A 74 18.94 -3.20 -6.71
C LYS A 74 17.79 -2.84 -5.75
N ALA A 75 16.89 -1.94 -6.15
CA ALA A 75 15.76 -1.53 -5.32
C ALA A 75 14.74 -2.67 -5.14
N MET A 76 14.48 -3.45 -6.20
CA MET A 76 13.58 -4.61 -6.12
C MET A 76 14.18 -5.74 -5.28
N ASN A 77 15.47 -6.07 -5.47
CA ASN A 77 16.13 -7.10 -4.68
C ASN A 77 16.07 -6.78 -3.18
N LYS A 78 16.22 -5.51 -2.80
CA LYS A 78 16.06 -5.10 -1.40
C LYS A 78 14.67 -5.45 -0.82
N LEU A 79 13.60 -5.41 -1.62
CA LEU A 79 12.26 -5.83 -1.16
C LEU A 79 12.19 -7.35 -0.95
N PHE A 80 12.82 -8.13 -1.84
CA PHE A 80 12.92 -9.59 -1.69
C PHE A 80 13.79 -9.98 -0.49
N ASP A 81 14.97 -9.38 -0.36
CA ASP A 81 15.92 -9.65 0.73
C ASP A 81 15.33 -9.34 2.11
N ASN A 82 14.49 -8.30 2.19
CA ASN A 82 13.78 -7.92 3.42
C ASN A 82 12.49 -8.74 3.65
N GLY A 83 12.11 -9.63 2.74
CA GLY A 83 10.88 -10.43 2.85
C GLY A 83 9.58 -9.64 2.66
N HIS A 84 9.66 -8.43 2.08
CA HIS A 84 8.47 -7.61 1.81
C HIS A 84 7.68 -8.08 0.60
N VAL A 85 8.31 -8.79 -0.31
CA VAL A 85 7.70 -9.41 -1.49
C VAL A 85 8.24 -10.82 -1.66
N SER A 86 7.43 -11.71 -2.22
CA SER A 86 7.80 -13.07 -2.56
C SER A 86 7.31 -13.41 -3.95
N LEU A 87 8.02 -14.25 -4.68
CA LEU A 87 7.51 -14.77 -5.94
C LEU A 87 6.45 -15.84 -5.64
N LEU A 88 5.32 -15.79 -6.31
CA LEU A 88 4.25 -16.76 -6.12
C LEU A 88 4.76 -18.21 -6.27
N LYS A 89 5.64 -18.47 -7.24
CA LYS A 89 6.24 -19.80 -7.47
C LYS A 89 7.10 -20.31 -6.31
N ASP A 90 7.64 -19.41 -5.48
CA ASP A 90 8.53 -19.76 -4.36
C ASP A 90 7.74 -20.01 -3.05
N LEU A 91 6.44 -19.73 -3.06
CA LEU A 91 5.56 -20.04 -1.92
C LEU A 91 5.22 -21.53 -1.86
N PRO A 92 4.87 -22.08 -0.67
CA PRO A 92 4.33 -23.43 -0.55
C PRO A 92 3.10 -23.62 -1.45
N GLN A 93 2.94 -24.81 -2.01
CA GLN A 93 1.86 -25.11 -2.97
C GLN A 93 0.46 -24.81 -2.43
N GLU A 94 0.22 -25.05 -1.15
CA GLU A 94 -1.05 -24.74 -0.49
C GLU A 94 -1.34 -23.24 -0.49
N GLN A 95 -0.31 -22.41 -0.26
CA GLN A 95 -0.45 -20.96 -0.30
C GLN A 95 -0.65 -20.45 -1.74
N GLN A 96 0.07 -21.02 -2.72
CA GLN A 96 -0.14 -20.71 -4.12
C GLN A 96 -1.60 -20.98 -4.52
N LYS A 97 -2.11 -22.15 -4.17
CA LYS A 97 -3.49 -22.56 -4.44
C LYS A 97 -4.48 -21.60 -3.78
N LEU A 98 -4.31 -21.31 -2.49
CA LEU A 98 -5.16 -20.39 -1.76
C LEU A 98 -5.22 -19.01 -2.41
N ILE A 99 -4.09 -18.47 -2.88
CA ILE A 99 -4.01 -17.18 -3.56
C ILE A 99 -4.72 -17.22 -4.92
N LEU A 100 -4.49 -18.28 -5.71
CA LEU A 100 -5.04 -18.38 -7.06
C LEU A 100 -6.54 -18.67 -7.08
N GLU A 101 -7.07 -19.32 -6.04
CA GLU A 101 -8.48 -19.65 -5.89
C GLU A 101 -9.32 -18.51 -5.26
N GLN A 102 -8.71 -17.38 -4.91
CA GLN A 102 -9.47 -16.22 -4.43
C GLN A 102 -10.46 -15.73 -5.49
N PRO A 103 -11.68 -15.32 -5.10
CA PRO A 103 -12.70 -14.81 -6.02
C PRO A 103 -12.19 -13.65 -6.87
N VAL A 104 -11.34 -12.81 -6.28
CA VAL A 104 -10.73 -11.68 -6.96
C VAL A 104 -9.25 -11.59 -6.63
N ASN A 105 -8.43 -11.52 -7.66
CA ASN A 105 -7.01 -11.19 -7.55
C ASN A 105 -6.80 -9.77 -8.08
N TYR A 106 -6.50 -8.84 -7.16
CA TYR A 106 -6.16 -7.47 -7.49
C TYR A 106 -4.64 -7.33 -7.66
N PHE A 107 -4.22 -6.97 -8.87
CA PHE A 107 -2.82 -6.75 -9.20
C PHE A 107 -2.46 -5.29 -9.01
N ILE A 108 -1.57 -5.00 -8.04
CA ILE A 108 -1.12 -3.65 -7.76
C ILE A 108 0.00 -3.30 -8.75
N PRO A 109 -0.22 -2.36 -9.71
CA PRO A 109 0.85 -1.90 -10.57
C PRO A 109 1.93 -1.22 -9.74
N TRP A 110 3.17 -1.36 -10.16
CA TRP A 110 4.27 -0.68 -9.50
C TRP A 110 5.10 0.14 -10.50
N ARG A 111 5.74 1.16 -10.02
CA ARG A 111 6.68 1.99 -10.78
C ARG A 111 7.85 2.37 -9.91
N VAL A 112 8.95 2.80 -10.53
CA VAL A 112 10.09 3.33 -9.78
C VAL A 112 10.11 4.83 -9.87
N VAL A 113 10.23 5.48 -8.71
CA VAL A 113 10.47 6.91 -8.59
C VAL A 113 11.95 7.12 -8.32
N PHE A 114 12.58 7.94 -9.17
CA PHE A 114 13.99 8.30 -9.04
C PHE A 114 14.13 9.61 -8.30
N LYS A 115 15.03 9.63 -7.32
CA LYS A 115 15.39 10.83 -6.56
C LYS A 115 16.90 11.01 -6.57
N ALA A 116 17.41 11.72 -7.57
CA ALA A 116 18.85 11.93 -7.79
C ALA A 116 19.58 12.51 -6.57
N SER A 117 18.90 13.35 -5.77
CA SER A 117 19.45 13.96 -4.56
C SER A 117 19.57 12.99 -3.38
N CYS A 118 19.06 11.76 -3.48
CA CYS A 118 19.09 10.78 -2.39
C CYS A 118 20.15 9.71 -2.65
N ILE A 119 21.27 9.80 -1.93
CA ILE A 119 22.41 8.88 -2.08
C ILE A 119 22.05 7.46 -1.62
N SER A 120 21.31 7.33 -0.52
CA SER A 120 21.00 6.02 0.09
C SER A 120 19.94 5.21 -0.68
N THR A 121 18.96 5.90 -1.28
CA THR A 121 17.83 5.28 -2.00
C THR A 121 17.46 6.09 -3.23
N PRO A 122 18.31 6.12 -4.27
CA PRO A 122 18.08 6.91 -5.48
C PRO A 122 16.90 6.40 -6.32
N ALA A 123 16.53 5.14 -6.17
CA ALA A 123 15.39 4.50 -6.83
C ALA A 123 14.48 3.86 -5.79
N ARG A 124 13.18 4.17 -5.86
CA ARG A 124 12.16 3.66 -4.92
C ARG A 124 11.03 3.02 -5.69
N PRO A 125 10.77 1.71 -5.51
CA PRO A 125 9.55 1.09 -6.00
C PRO A 125 8.35 1.69 -5.27
N VAL A 126 7.33 2.08 -6.02
CA VAL A 126 6.07 2.62 -5.51
C VAL A 126 4.94 1.77 -6.08
N PHE A 127 4.07 1.28 -5.22
CA PHE A 127 2.93 0.44 -5.55
C PHE A 127 1.67 1.31 -5.66
N ASP A 128 0.98 1.22 -6.81
CA ASP A 128 -0.17 2.06 -7.12
C ASP A 128 -1.49 1.38 -6.72
N CYS A 129 -1.89 1.59 -5.48
CA CYS A 129 -3.18 1.11 -4.97
C CYS A 129 -4.38 1.94 -5.47
N SER A 130 -4.14 2.98 -6.29
CA SER A 130 -5.19 3.77 -6.94
C SER A 130 -5.57 3.26 -8.34
N ALA A 131 -4.89 2.23 -8.82
CA ALA A 131 -5.22 1.62 -10.11
C ALA A 131 -6.63 1.01 -10.07
N ARG A 132 -7.51 1.52 -10.93
CA ARG A 132 -8.91 1.07 -10.97
C ARG A 132 -9.06 -0.25 -11.69
N THR A 133 -9.97 -1.08 -11.20
CA THR A 133 -10.37 -2.32 -11.90
C THR A 133 -11.33 -2.02 -13.05
N PRO A 134 -11.38 -2.87 -14.08
CA PRO A 134 -12.38 -2.76 -15.13
C PRO A 134 -13.80 -2.85 -14.57
N LEU A 135 -14.72 -2.08 -15.15
CA LEU A 135 -16.13 -2.17 -14.85
C LEU A 135 -16.75 -3.33 -15.65
N THR A 136 -17.45 -4.21 -14.96
CA THR A 136 -18.20 -5.31 -15.63
C THR A 136 -19.55 -4.82 -16.11
N ALA A 137 -20.19 -5.60 -17.01
CA ALA A 137 -21.55 -5.34 -17.45
C ALA A 137 -22.58 -5.40 -16.31
N GLN A 138 -22.27 -6.11 -15.23
CA GLN A 138 -23.10 -6.22 -14.02
C GLN A 138 -22.89 -5.07 -13.03
N GLY A 139 -22.01 -4.10 -13.36
CA GLY A 139 -21.75 -2.93 -12.54
C GLY A 139 -20.71 -3.14 -11.45
N THR A 140 -20.09 -4.32 -11.34
CA THR A 140 -18.99 -4.56 -10.40
C THR A 140 -17.66 -4.05 -10.99
N GLY A 141 -16.79 -3.50 -10.17
CA GLY A 141 -15.51 -2.93 -10.60
C GLY A 141 -15.54 -1.41 -10.69
N GLY A 142 -14.59 -0.84 -11.44
CA GLY A 142 -14.42 0.62 -11.52
C GLY A 142 -13.83 1.25 -10.24
N CYS A 143 -13.61 0.46 -9.19
CA CYS A 143 -12.99 0.86 -7.92
C CYS A 143 -11.51 0.51 -7.88
N CYS A 144 -10.79 1.08 -6.95
CA CYS A 144 -9.42 0.75 -6.62
C CYS A 144 -9.30 0.32 -5.15
N LEU A 145 -8.16 -0.25 -4.77
CA LEU A 145 -7.95 -0.70 -3.39
C LEU A 145 -8.07 0.46 -2.39
N ASN A 146 -7.59 1.65 -2.75
CA ASN A 146 -7.69 2.84 -1.90
C ASN A 146 -9.15 3.28 -1.62
N ASP A 147 -10.09 2.97 -2.52
CA ASP A 147 -11.51 3.30 -2.33
C ASP A 147 -12.15 2.41 -1.25
N LEU A 148 -11.63 1.19 -1.08
CA LEU A 148 -12.11 0.24 -0.09
C LEU A 148 -11.47 0.41 1.28
N MET A 149 -10.31 1.04 1.36
CA MET A 149 -9.60 1.21 2.63
C MET A 149 -10.32 2.17 3.55
N CYS A 150 -10.51 1.78 4.81
CA CYS A 150 -10.93 2.69 5.87
C CYS A 150 -9.81 3.69 6.13
N LYS A 151 -10.11 4.98 6.01
CA LYS A 151 -9.10 6.03 6.18
C LYS A 151 -8.92 6.44 7.64
N GLY A 152 -9.92 6.21 8.47
CA GLY A 152 -9.93 6.63 9.85
C GLY A 152 -9.91 8.14 10.03
N LYS A 153 -9.75 8.54 11.28
CA LYS A 153 -9.64 9.94 11.66
C LYS A 153 -8.23 10.46 11.37
N PRO A 154 -8.07 11.64 10.77
CA PRO A 154 -6.74 12.23 10.60
C PRO A 154 -6.08 12.42 11.98
N MET A 155 -5.00 11.69 12.21
CA MET A 155 -4.24 11.76 13.47
C MET A 155 -3.10 12.77 13.42
N SER A 156 -2.84 13.35 12.24
CA SER A 156 -1.80 14.36 12.09
C SER A 156 -2.13 15.62 12.91
N LEU A 157 -1.21 16.00 13.77
CA LEU A 157 -1.30 17.27 14.49
C LEU A 157 -1.26 18.43 13.49
N ASN A 158 -1.97 19.52 13.81
CA ASN A 158 -1.84 20.75 13.04
C ASN A 158 -0.36 21.18 13.06
N LEU A 159 0.25 21.31 11.89
CA LEU A 159 1.68 21.64 11.73
C LEU A 159 2.07 22.90 12.49
N ILE A 160 1.24 23.95 12.43
CA ILE A 160 1.50 25.22 13.12
C ILE A 160 1.51 25.01 14.63
N LYS A 161 0.54 24.27 15.19
CA LYS A 161 0.51 23.92 16.61
C LYS A 161 1.75 23.12 17.03
N MET A 162 2.22 22.21 16.18
CA MET A 162 3.39 21.41 16.44
C MET A 162 4.65 22.28 16.43
N LEU A 163 4.82 23.15 15.45
CA LEU A 163 5.95 24.06 15.36
C LEU A 163 6.00 25.04 16.55
N LEU A 164 4.85 25.62 16.95
CA LEU A 164 4.78 26.47 18.14
C LEU A 164 5.14 25.71 19.44
N LYS A 165 4.77 24.46 19.56
CA LYS A 165 5.20 23.61 20.67
C LYS A 165 6.71 23.35 20.64
N LEU A 166 7.27 23.07 19.47
CA LEU A 166 8.72 22.83 19.35
C LEU A 166 9.54 24.06 19.75
N THR A 167 9.08 25.27 19.41
CA THR A 167 9.78 26.51 19.78
C THR A 167 9.74 26.82 21.29
N SER A 168 8.82 26.19 22.04
CA SER A 168 8.73 26.38 23.50
C SER A 168 9.70 25.49 24.31
N TRP A 169 10.43 24.60 23.64
CA TRP A 169 11.39 23.68 24.28
C TRP A 169 12.82 23.99 23.89
N HIS A 170 13.75 23.85 24.82
CA HIS A 170 15.19 24.05 24.56
C HIS A 170 15.81 22.97 23.67
N THR A 171 15.21 21.78 23.62
CA THR A 171 15.71 20.64 22.86
C THR A 171 14.55 19.97 22.12
N ALA A 172 14.74 19.70 20.83
CA ALA A 172 13.82 18.94 20.00
C ALA A 172 14.52 17.71 19.44
N ILE A 173 13.84 16.56 19.49
CA ILE A 173 14.31 15.30 18.91
C ILE A 173 13.38 14.95 17.76
N CYS A 174 13.97 14.76 16.56
CA CYS A 174 13.26 14.31 15.38
C CYS A 174 13.65 12.87 15.07
N GLY A 175 12.66 12.05 14.76
CA GLY A 175 12.87 10.66 14.36
C GLY A 175 11.95 10.28 13.23
N ASP A 176 12.37 9.31 12.43
CA ASP A 176 11.56 8.72 11.37
C ASP A 176 11.51 7.20 11.57
N ILE A 177 10.38 6.59 11.19
CA ILE A 177 10.22 5.15 11.28
C ILE A 177 10.69 4.55 9.96
N SER A 178 11.77 3.75 10.03
CA SER A 178 12.31 3.09 8.86
C SER A 178 11.27 2.16 8.22
N GLN A 179 11.08 2.29 6.91
CA GLN A 179 10.18 1.45 6.10
C GLN A 179 8.69 1.52 6.52
N PHE A 180 8.29 2.63 7.12
CA PHE A 180 6.92 2.89 7.46
C PHE A 180 6.19 3.51 6.25
N TYR A 181 5.51 2.64 5.48
CA TYR A 181 4.65 3.03 4.36
C TYR A 181 3.42 2.13 4.33
#